data_f1bdbff75bc811ac75d3e1f1d8383139
#
_entry.id   f1bdbff75bc811ac75d3e1f1d8383139
#
_cell.length_a   1.000
_cell.length_b   1.000
_cell.length_c   1.000
_cell.angle_alpha   90.00
_cell.angle_beta   90.00
_cell.angle_gamma   90.00
#
_symmetry.space_group_name_H-M   'P 1'
#
loop_
_entity.id
_entity.type
_entity.pdbx_description
1 polymer ?
#
loop_
_entity_poly.entity_id
_entity_poly.type
_entity_poly.pdbx_seq_one_letter_code
_entity_poly.pdbx_strand_id
1 'polypeptide(L)' 'MESELDMTWSIRNRVKELRIERGWTQAELADAVGVSRQSINSIERERYVPSLLLALTFARVFKCSTDEIFKLEKEK' A
#
# COMPACT_ATOMS: atom_id res chain seq x y z
N MET A 1 -7.09 28.19 7.99
CA MET A 1 -7.63 27.12 7.12
C MET A 1 -7.00 25.81 7.49
N GLU A 2 -7.82 24.79 7.65
CA GLU A 2 -7.31 23.49 8.05
C GLU A 2 -6.80 22.71 6.84
N SER A 3 -5.73 21.95 7.05
CA SER A 3 -5.22 21.06 6.05
C SER A 3 -6.03 19.77 6.06
N GLU A 4 -6.32 19.22 4.86
CA GLU A 4 -6.95 17.91 4.79
C GLU A 4 -5.99 16.79 5.19
N LEU A 5 -4.69 17.10 5.28
CA LEU A 5 -3.67 16.12 5.60
C LEU A 5 -3.09 16.34 6.98
N ASP A 6 -3.95 16.70 7.93
CA ASP A 6 -3.49 16.89 9.31
C ASP A 6 -3.29 15.53 9.99
N MET A 7 -2.98 15.55 11.28
CA MET A 7 -2.62 14.35 12.03
C MET A 7 -3.78 13.39 12.23
N THR A 8 -5.00 13.79 11.85
CA THR A 8 -6.16 12.92 12.05
C THR A 8 -6.41 11.99 10.87
N TRP A 9 -5.60 12.07 9.82
CA TRP A 9 -5.77 11.23 8.64
C TRP A 9 -4.68 10.16 8.59
N SER A 10 -5.05 8.99 8.09
CA SER A 10 -4.10 7.89 7.88
C SER A 10 -4.41 7.21 6.56
N ILE A 11 -3.46 6.38 6.11
CA ILE A 11 -3.62 5.61 4.88
C ILE A 11 -3.84 4.16 5.27
N ARG A 12 -4.96 3.60 4.83
CA ARG A 12 -5.23 2.17 4.97
C ARG A 12 -4.98 1.51 3.62
N ASN A 13 -4.62 0.23 3.63
CA ASN A 13 -4.38 -0.43 2.36
C ASN A 13 -4.83 -1.89 2.36
N ARG A 14 -5.00 -2.42 1.15
CA ARG A 14 -5.41 -3.80 0.90
C ARG A 14 -4.29 -4.61 0.25
N VAL A 15 -3.04 -4.20 0.44
CA VAL A 15 -1.91 -4.85 -0.22
C VAL A 15 -1.84 -6.34 0.14
N LYS A 16 -1.94 -6.66 1.43
CA LYS A 16 -1.89 -8.05 1.87
C LYS A 16 -3.04 -8.86 1.27
N GLU A 17 -4.24 -8.31 1.31
CA GLU A 17 -5.41 -8.99 0.78
C GLU A 17 -5.26 -9.31 -0.70
N LEU A 18 -4.82 -8.31 -1.47
CA LEU A 18 -4.65 -8.49 -2.92
C LEU A 18 -3.52 -9.47 -3.24
N ARG A 19 -2.45 -9.42 -2.45
CA ARG A 19 -1.34 -10.36 -2.60
C ARG A 19 -1.80 -11.80 -2.39
N ILE A 20 -2.55 -12.01 -1.30
CA ILE A 20 -3.03 -13.36 -0.96
C ILE A 20 -4.00 -13.88 -2.01
N GLU A 21 -4.88 -13.02 -2.53
CA GLU A 21 -5.80 -13.40 -3.59
C GLU A 21 -5.08 -13.92 -4.82
N ARG A 22 -3.87 -13.43 -5.07
CA ARG A 22 -3.09 -13.84 -6.24
C ARG A 22 -2.16 -15.01 -5.94
N GLY A 23 -2.15 -15.48 -4.69
CA GLY A 23 -1.31 -16.60 -4.30
C GLY A 23 0.17 -16.24 -4.21
N TRP A 24 0.51 -14.97 -4.02
CA TRP A 24 1.91 -14.51 -3.97
C TRP A 24 2.43 -14.46 -2.55
N THR A 25 3.73 -14.76 -2.39
CA THR A 25 4.42 -14.52 -1.13
C THR A 25 4.82 -13.05 -1.05
N GLN A 26 5.19 -12.60 0.16
CA GLN A 26 5.73 -11.25 0.31
C GLN A 26 6.98 -11.05 -0.54
N ALA A 27 7.83 -12.08 -0.63
CA ALA A 27 9.04 -11.99 -1.43
C ALA A 27 8.71 -11.83 -2.93
N GLU A 28 7.72 -12.56 -3.40
CA GLU A 28 7.32 -12.45 -4.80
C GLU A 28 6.77 -11.07 -5.13
N LEU A 29 5.94 -10.52 -4.24
CA LEU A 29 5.43 -9.17 -4.45
C LEU A 29 6.56 -8.15 -4.39
N ALA A 30 7.48 -8.31 -3.43
CA ALA A 30 8.62 -7.41 -3.30
C ALA A 30 9.43 -7.36 -4.60
N ASP A 31 9.71 -8.54 -5.18
CA ASP A 31 10.43 -8.61 -6.45
C ASP A 31 9.65 -7.90 -7.55
N ALA A 32 8.34 -8.09 -7.59
CA ALA A 32 7.52 -7.52 -8.66
C ALA A 32 7.48 -5.99 -8.62
N VAL A 33 7.53 -5.40 -7.43
CA VAL A 33 7.46 -3.94 -7.30
C VAL A 33 8.81 -3.29 -7.04
N GLY A 34 9.88 -4.10 -6.87
CA GLY A 34 11.24 -3.56 -6.79
C GLY A 34 11.65 -3.06 -5.41
N VAL A 35 11.13 -3.67 -4.34
CA VAL A 35 11.53 -3.31 -2.97
C VAL A 35 11.88 -4.57 -2.20
N SER A 36 12.33 -4.41 -0.95
CA SER A 36 12.65 -5.55 -0.11
C SER A 36 11.39 -6.19 0.46
N ARG A 37 11.50 -7.47 0.84
CA ARG A 37 10.42 -8.16 1.52
C ARG A 37 10.04 -7.44 2.81
N GLN A 38 11.03 -6.90 3.52
CA GLN A 38 10.78 -6.16 4.75
C GLN A 38 9.92 -4.93 4.51
N SER A 39 10.14 -4.24 3.37
CA SER A 39 9.30 -3.10 3.01
C SER A 39 7.86 -3.53 2.78
N ILE A 40 7.65 -4.66 2.10
CA ILE A 40 6.30 -5.17 1.90
C ILE A 40 5.63 -5.46 3.23
N ASN A 41 6.36 -6.14 4.13
CA ASN A 41 5.81 -6.45 5.44
C ASN A 41 5.40 -5.18 6.20
N SER A 42 6.25 -4.15 6.18
CA SER A 42 5.95 -2.89 6.86
C SER A 42 4.74 -2.20 6.25
N ILE A 43 4.61 -2.23 4.93
CA ILE A 43 3.47 -1.63 4.23
C ILE A 43 2.19 -2.38 4.60
N GLU A 44 2.22 -3.71 4.56
CA GLU A 44 1.03 -4.50 4.88
C GLU A 44 0.56 -4.29 6.31
N ARG A 45 1.49 -4.00 7.21
CA ARG A 45 1.16 -3.72 8.61
C ARG A 45 0.85 -2.26 8.85
N GLU A 46 0.82 -1.47 7.79
CA GLU A 46 0.48 -0.04 7.84
C GLU A 46 1.43 0.78 8.71
N ARG A 47 2.68 0.33 8.81
CA ARG A 47 3.73 1.05 9.54
C ARG A 47 4.52 1.96 8.63
N TYR A 48 4.33 1.85 7.33
CA TYR A 48 5.08 2.58 6.34
C TYR A 48 4.14 2.93 5.18
N VAL A 49 4.09 4.21 4.85
CA VAL A 49 3.27 4.70 3.73
C VAL A 49 4.17 4.72 2.50
N PRO A 50 3.83 3.98 1.45
CA PRO A 50 4.67 3.96 0.25
C PRO A 50 4.70 5.31 -0.44
N SER A 51 5.80 5.54 -1.17
CA SER A 51 5.91 6.71 -2.02
C SER A 51 4.86 6.63 -3.12
N LEU A 52 4.60 7.76 -3.77
CA LEU A 52 3.68 7.76 -4.90
C LEU A 52 4.15 6.81 -5.99
N LEU A 53 5.46 6.79 -6.26
CA LEU A 53 6.01 5.88 -7.26
C LEU A 53 5.68 4.43 -6.91
N LEU A 54 5.88 4.05 -5.67
CA LEU A 54 5.62 2.68 -5.25
C LEU A 54 4.12 2.37 -5.28
N ALA A 55 3.28 3.32 -4.86
CA ALA A 55 1.84 3.13 -4.90
C ALA A 55 1.34 2.89 -6.32
N LEU A 56 1.84 3.65 -7.28
CA LEU A 56 1.47 3.47 -8.68
C LEU A 56 2.00 2.14 -9.23
N THR A 57 3.17 1.71 -8.74
CA THR A 57 3.73 0.42 -9.13
C THR A 57 2.86 -0.73 -8.61
N PHE A 58 2.38 -0.63 -7.37
CA PHE A 58 1.42 -1.61 -6.86
C PHE A 58 0.18 -1.69 -7.74
N ALA A 59 -0.35 -0.53 -8.14
CA ALA A 59 -1.54 -0.49 -8.98
C ALA A 59 -1.30 -1.22 -10.30
N ARG A 60 -0.13 -1.01 -10.88
CA ARG A 60 0.23 -1.66 -12.13
C ARG A 60 0.36 -3.17 -11.96
N VAL A 61 1.02 -3.60 -10.90
CA VAL A 61 1.26 -5.02 -10.65
C VAL A 61 -0.04 -5.76 -10.31
N PHE A 62 -0.89 -5.14 -9.50
CA PHE A 62 -2.18 -5.73 -9.14
C PHE A 62 -3.24 -5.51 -10.23
N LYS A 63 -2.97 -4.68 -11.22
CA LYS A 63 -3.89 -4.38 -12.33
C LYS A 63 -5.20 -3.78 -11.82
N CYS A 64 -5.07 -2.83 -10.92
CA CYS A 64 -6.22 -2.08 -10.40
C CYS A 64 -5.77 -0.64 -10.11
N SER A 65 -6.71 0.21 -9.74
CA SER A 65 -6.37 1.61 -9.47
C SER A 65 -5.78 1.75 -8.08
N THR A 66 -5.05 2.85 -7.87
CA THR A 66 -4.51 3.13 -6.54
C THR A 66 -5.62 3.27 -5.50
N ASP A 67 -6.78 3.81 -5.92
CA ASP A 67 -7.92 3.98 -5.00
C ASP A 67 -8.50 2.65 -4.54
N GLU A 68 -8.27 1.59 -5.30
CA GLU A 68 -8.72 0.26 -4.91
C GLU A 68 -7.77 -0.39 -3.91
N ILE A 69 -6.56 0.14 -3.80
CA ILE A 69 -5.53 -0.41 -2.92
C ILE A 69 -5.37 0.42 -1.66
N PHE A 70 -5.34 1.74 -1.80
CA PHE A 70 -5.05 2.66 -0.71
C PHE A 70 -6.22 3.59 -0.47
N LYS A 71 -6.53 3.82 0.80
CA LYS A 71 -7.62 4.71 1.18
C LYS A 71 -7.16 5.68 2.23
N LEU A 72 -7.57 6.92 2.07
CA LEU A 72 -7.38 7.94 3.08
C LEU A 72 -8.52 7.83 4.08
N GLU A 73 -8.19 7.63 5.34
CA GLU A 73 -9.19 7.41 6.37
C GLU A 73 -8.97 8.38 7.51
N LYS A 74 -10.05 9.01 7.97
CA LYS A 74 -9.96 9.93 9.07
C LYS A 74 -9.96 9.15 10.37
N GLU A 75 -9.01 9.46 11.24
CA GLU A 75 -8.92 8.84 12.56
C GLU A 75 -9.71 9.63 13.56
N LYS A 76 -10.17 8.95 14.56
CA LYS A 76 -10.93 9.61 15.62
C LYS A 76 -10.03 10.23 16.65
#